data_a19d20330f2286c6e31de2a0e47b9d74
#
_entry.id   a19d20330f2286c6e31de2a0e47b9d74
#
_cell.length_a   1.000
_cell.length_b   1.000
_cell.length_c   1.000
_cell.angle_alpha   90.00
_cell.angle_beta   90.00
_cell.angle_gamma   90.00
#
_symmetry.space_group_name_H-M   'P 1'
#
loop_
_entity.id
_entity.type
_entity.pdbx_description
1 polymer ?
#
loop_
_entity_poly.entity_id
_entity_poly.type
_entity_poly.pdbx_seq_one_letter_code
_entity_poly.pdbx_strand_id
1 'polypeptide(L)'
;RYTVTPDPVHILPQVFQQFNPFYVVALTPLSVALFASLARKGKEPSAPRKIGMGMIIAALGFLILTIGSFGLMSPAEVKAAGASDTFVSQNWLISTYLVLTFAELLLSPMGISFVSKVAPPKYKGMMMGCWFAATAVGNYATSLIGYLWGSGMALWMVWSVLIVLCLLSAL
;
A
#
# COMPACT_ATOMS: atom_id res chain seq x y z
N ARG A 1 -1.04 -17.58 -13.26
CA ARG A 1 -1.96 -17.66 -14.43
C ARG A 1 -3.34 -17.25 -13.93
N TYR A 2 -3.86 -16.11 -14.40
CA TYR A 2 -5.22 -15.69 -14.12
C TYR A 2 -6.06 -15.98 -15.38
N THR A 3 -6.97 -16.94 -15.30
CA THR A 3 -7.88 -17.25 -16.39
C THR A 3 -9.20 -16.52 -16.15
N VAL A 4 -9.55 -15.59 -17.01
CA VAL A 4 -10.81 -14.82 -16.94
C VAL A 4 -11.80 -15.26 -18.03
N THR A 5 -11.33 -16.02 -19.02
CA THR A 5 -12.12 -16.52 -20.17
C THR A 5 -11.70 -17.95 -20.51
N PRO A 6 -12.50 -18.70 -21.33
CA PRO A 6 -12.13 -20.04 -21.80
C PRO A 6 -10.76 -20.12 -22.46
N ASP A 7 -10.28 -19.02 -23.05
CA ASP A 7 -8.92 -18.89 -23.54
C ASP A 7 -8.07 -18.15 -22.48
N PRO A 8 -7.01 -18.76 -21.94
CA PRO A 8 -6.19 -18.15 -20.91
C PRO A 8 -5.43 -16.95 -21.48
N VAL A 9 -5.92 -15.75 -21.19
CA VAL A 9 -5.16 -14.52 -21.44
C VAL A 9 -4.07 -14.44 -20.38
N HIS A 10 -2.81 -14.61 -20.76
CA HIS A 10 -1.66 -14.44 -19.89
C HIS A 10 -1.41 -12.95 -19.65
N ILE A 11 -2.01 -12.39 -18.61
CA ILE A 11 -1.73 -11.00 -18.19
C ILE A 11 -0.47 -11.02 -17.33
N LEU A 12 0.55 -10.28 -17.74
CA LEU A 12 1.78 -10.12 -16.99
C LEU A 12 1.47 -9.42 -15.64
N PRO A 13 2.02 -9.90 -14.51
CA PRO A 13 1.80 -9.28 -13.20
C PRO A 13 2.13 -7.79 -13.17
N GLN A 14 3.11 -7.33 -13.98
CA GLN A 14 3.49 -5.92 -14.09
C GLN A 14 2.35 -5.02 -14.59
N VAL A 15 1.39 -5.54 -15.36
CA VAL A 15 0.23 -4.77 -15.84
C VAL A 15 -0.62 -4.31 -14.67
N PHE A 16 -0.71 -5.10 -13.60
CA PHE A 16 -1.46 -4.70 -12.40
C PHE A 16 -0.81 -3.55 -11.64
N GLN A 17 0.50 -3.37 -11.72
CA GLN A 17 1.19 -2.23 -11.12
C GLN A 17 0.81 -0.90 -11.78
N GLN A 18 0.32 -0.91 -13.03
CA GLN A 18 -0.16 0.29 -13.73
C GLN A 18 -1.44 0.87 -13.08
N PHE A 19 -2.18 0.07 -12.33
CA PHE A 19 -3.36 0.56 -11.61
C PHE A 19 -3.00 1.57 -10.53
N ASN A 20 -1.82 1.44 -9.87
CA ASN A 20 -1.41 2.41 -8.86
C ASN A 20 -1.26 3.83 -9.45
N PRO A 21 -0.39 4.12 -10.46
CA PRO A 21 -0.30 5.46 -11.04
C PRO A 21 -1.64 5.94 -11.62
N PHE A 22 -2.43 5.05 -12.22
CA PHE A 22 -3.76 5.41 -12.72
C PHE A 22 -4.66 5.91 -11.58
N TYR A 23 -4.75 5.18 -10.48
CA TYR A 23 -5.54 5.58 -9.32
C TYR A 23 -4.98 6.83 -8.64
N VAL A 24 -3.66 7.02 -8.58
CA VAL A 24 -3.06 8.25 -8.08
C VAL A 24 -3.59 9.45 -8.85
N VAL A 25 -3.55 9.41 -10.19
CA VAL A 25 -4.05 10.51 -11.03
C VAL A 25 -5.56 10.70 -10.87
N ALA A 26 -6.33 9.63 -10.84
CA ALA A 26 -7.79 9.68 -10.74
C ALA A 26 -8.28 10.14 -9.35
N LEU A 27 -7.64 9.69 -8.26
CA LEU A 27 -8.07 9.98 -6.90
C LEU A 27 -7.48 11.29 -6.34
N THR A 28 -6.40 11.82 -6.92
CA THR A 28 -5.80 13.08 -6.45
C THR A 28 -6.80 14.24 -6.45
N PRO A 29 -7.54 14.54 -7.53
CA PRO A 29 -8.53 15.62 -7.52
C PRO A 29 -9.61 15.40 -6.47
N LEU A 30 -10.03 14.14 -6.27
CA LEU A 30 -11.04 13.78 -5.29
C LEU A 30 -10.55 13.99 -3.86
N SER A 31 -9.33 13.57 -3.55
CA SER A 31 -8.72 13.76 -2.22
C SER A 31 -8.49 15.24 -1.91
N VAL A 32 -8.03 16.03 -2.88
CA VAL A 32 -7.85 17.48 -2.74
C VAL A 32 -9.20 18.16 -2.50
N ALA A 33 -10.24 17.83 -3.26
CA ALA A 33 -11.58 18.38 -3.09
C ALA A 33 -12.18 18.02 -1.72
N LEU A 34 -11.98 16.78 -1.26
CA LEU A 34 -12.41 16.31 0.06
C LEU A 34 -11.78 17.14 1.18
N PHE A 35 -10.45 17.30 1.18
CA PHE A 35 -9.76 18.06 2.21
C PHE A 35 -10.03 19.54 2.13
N ALA A 36 -10.18 20.13 0.94
CA ALA A 36 -10.60 21.52 0.78
C ALA A 36 -12.02 21.75 1.35
N SER A 37 -12.93 20.80 1.16
CA SER A 37 -14.27 20.85 1.74
C SER A 37 -14.26 20.76 3.27
N LEU A 38 -13.41 19.87 3.83
CA LEU A 38 -13.23 19.74 5.28
C LEU A 38 -12.59 21.00 5.89
N ALA A 39 -11.60 21.59 5.20
CA ALA A 39 -10.97 22.84 5.61
C ALA A 39 -11.96 24.00 5.65
N ARG A 40 -12.83 24.14 4.64
CA ARG A 40 -13.89 25.15 4.61
C ARG A 40 -14.88 25.03 5.78
N LYS A 41 -15.10 23.81 6.26
CA LYS A 41 -15.97 23.51 7.41
C LYS A 41 -15.25 23.63 8.77
N GLY A 42 -13.96 24.02 8.79
CA GLY A 42 -13.16 24.08 10.01
C GLY A 42 -12.91 22.71 10.69
N LYS A 43 -13.17 21.61 9.98
CA LYS A 43 -13.04 20.22 10.47
C LYS A 43 -11.86 19.47 9.85
N GLU A 44 -10.90 20.20 9.28
CA GLU A 44 -9.73 19.57 8.67
C GLU A 44 -8.87 18.90 9.76
N PRO A 45 -8.58 17.57 9.63
CA PRO A 45 -7.71 16.89 10.57
C PRO A 45 -6.28 17.45 10.49
N SER A 46 -5.57 17.44 11.62
CA SER A 46 -4.15 17.80 11.64
C SER A 46 -3.33 16.83 10.77
N ALA A 47 -2.15 17.27 10.29
CA ALA A 47 -1.30 16.46 9.43
C ALA A 47 -0.95 15.08 10.04
N PRO A 48 -0.59 14.96 11.35
CA PRO A 48 -0.37 13.65 11.97
C PRO A 48 -1.62 12.76 11.96
N ARG A 49 -2.81 13.33 12.18
CA ARG A 49 -4.06 12.57 12.13
C ARG A 49 -4.37 12.04 10.72
N LYS A 50 -4.07 12.82 9.67
CA LYS A 50 -4.20 12.36 8.28
C LYS A 50 -3.26 11.20 7.98
N ILE A 51 -2.03 11.26 8.49
CA ILE A 51 -1.03 10.19 8.37
C ILE A 51 -1.53 8.94 9.09
N GLY A 52 -1.99 9.04 10.35
CA GLY A 52 -2.56 7.92 11.10
C GLY A 52 -3.76 7.27 10.39
N MET A 53 -4.69 8.09 9.86
CA MET A 53 -5.80 7.58 9.05
C MET A 53 -5.31 6.86 7.79
N GLY A 54 -4.30 7.37 7.11
CA GLY A 54 -3.68 6.73 5.97
C GLY A 54 -3.12 5.35 6.31
N MET A 55 -2.44 5.22 7.47
CA MET A 55 -1.92 3.93 7.94
C MET A 55 -3.04 2.92 8.26
N ILE A 56 -4.14 3.36 8.86
CA ILE A 56 -5.31 2.50 9.12
C ILE A 56 -5.93 2.03 7.79
N ILE A 57 -6.07 2.93 6.81
CA ILE A 57 -6.60 2.58 5.49
C ILE A 57 -5.64 1.60 4.77
N ALA A 58 -4.32 1.78 4.89
CA ALA A 58 -3.35 0.82 4.36
C ALA A 58 -3.50 -0.56 5.02
N ALA A 59 -3.70 -0.61 6.35
CA ALA A 59 -3.97 -1.86 7.06
C ALA A 59 -5.24 -2.56 6.53
N LEU A 60 -6.30 -1.80 6.23
CA LEU A 60 -7.51 -2.34 5.58
C LEU A 60 -7.23 -2.88 4.18
N GLY A 61 -6.38 -2.22 3.39
CA GLY A 61 -5.94 -2.72 2.08
C GLY A 61 -5.21 -4.06 2.20
N PHE A 62 -4.30 -4.21 3.16
CA PHE A 62 -3.63 -5.48 3.42
C PHE A 62 -4.57 -6.54 4.00
N LEU A 63 -5.61 -6.14 4.76
CA LEU A 63 -6.64 -7.05 5.24
C LEU A 63 -7.42 -7.68 4.07
N ILE A 64 -7.74 -6.89 3.03
CA ILE A 64 -8.36 -7.39 1.81
C ILE A 64 -7.48 -8.48 1.18
N LEU A 65 -6.17 -8.25 1.04
CA LEU A 65 -5.23 -9.26 0.54
C LEU A 65 -5.15 -10.48 1.44
N THR A 66 -5.14 -10.30 2.75
CA THR A 66 -5.12 -11.41 3.72
C THR A 66 -6.32 -12.32 3.52
N ILE A 67 -7.53 -11.74 3.45
CA ILE A 67 -8.77 -12.49 3.23
C ILE A 67 -8.75 -13.20 1.87
N GLY A 68 -8.31 -12.50 0.81
CA GLY A 68 -8.20 -13.07 -0.53
C GLY A 68 -7.13 -14.16 -0.67
N SER A 69 -6.21 -14.22 0.29
CA SER A 69 -5.10 -15.20 0.30
C SER A 69 -5.39 -16.45 1.13
N PHE A 70 -6.53 -16.52 1.81
CA PHE A 70 -6.92 -17.72 2.52
C PHE A 70 -7.15 -18.89 1.54
N GLY A 71 -6.49 -20.01 1.80
CA GLY A 71 -6.59 -21.20 0.95
C GLY A 71 -5.75 -21.15 -0.33
N LEU A 72 -4.95 -20.12 -0.54
CA LEU A 72 -3.99 -20.09 -1.64
C LEU A 72 -2.71 -20.85 -1.28
N MET A 73 -2.16 -21.54 -2.28
CA MET A 73 -0.84 -22.18 -2.18
C MET A 73 0.24 -21.12 -1.95
N SER A 74 1.21 -21.42 -1.10
CA SER A 74 2.37 -20.56 -0.92
C SER A 74 3.21 -20.48 -2.22
N PRO A 75 3.97 -19.39 -2.45
CA PRO A 75 4.83 -19.30 -3.63
C PRO A 75 5.87 -20.43 -3.73
N ALA A 76 6.29 -20.97 -2.60
CA ALA A 76 7.21 -22.10 -2.56
C ALA A 76 6.52 -23.40 -3.05
N GLU A 77 5.29 -23.65 -2.62
CA GLU A 77 4.47 -24.77 -3.07
C GLU A 77 4.15 -24.69 -4.57
N VAL A 78 3.79 -23.49 -5.07
CA VAL A 78 3.55 -23.25 -6.50
C VAL A 78 4.81 -23.54 -7.34
N LYS A 79 6.00 -23.15 -6.83
CA LYS A 79 7.27 -23.46 -7.51
C LYS A 79 7.57 -24.95 -7.50
N ALA A 80 7.26 -25.65 -6.42
CA ALA A 80 7.48 -27.11 -6.31
C ALA A 80 6.49 -27.90 -7.18
N ALA A 81 5.23 -27.47 -7.24
CA ALA A 81 4.18 -28.12 -8.04
C ALA A 81 4.21 -27.77 -9.53
N GLY A 82 4.96 -26.74 -9.94
CA GLY A 82 5.07 -26.27 -11.32
C GLY A 82 3.82 -25.55 -11.87
N ALA A 83 2.71 -25.58 -11.15
CA ALA A 83 1.46 -24.89 -11.49
C ALA A 83 0.68 -24.57 -10.21
N SER A 84 -0.22 -23.57 -10.29
CA SER A 84 -1.16 -23.26 -9.21
C SER A 84 -2.51 -23.85 -9.55
N ASP A 85 -3.06 -24.66 -8.65
CA ASP A 85 -4.42 -25.21 -8.76
C ASP A 85 -5.48 -24.27 -8.17
N THR A 86 -5.04 -23.22 -7.45
CA THR A 86 -5.93 -22.25 -6.82
C THR A 86 -5.86 -20.91 -7.51
N PHE A 87 -7.03 -20.42 -7.96
CA PHE A 87 -7.16 -19.14 -8.65
C PHE A 87 -8.04 -18.20 -7.82
N VAL A 88 -7.64 -16.93 -7.77
CA VAL A 88 -8.41 -15.86 -7.11
C VAL A 88 -8.79 -14.81 -8.13
N SER A 89 -9.98 -14.24 -7.98
CA SER A 89 -10.44 -13.16 -8.85
C SER A 89 -9.47 -11.96 -8.84
N GLN A 90 -9.18 -11.41 -10.00
CA GLN A 90 -8.36 -10.20 -10.16
C GLN A 90 -8.92 -8.99 -9.38
N ASN A 91 -10.22 -9.01 -9.11
CA ASN A 91 -10.91 -7.93 -8.38
C ASN A 91 -10.33 -7.71 -6.98
N TRP A 92 -9.81 -8.76 -6.31
CA TRP A 92 -9.13 -8.61 -5.01
C TRP A 92 -7.90 -7.72 -5.13
N LEU A 93 -7.10 -7.94 -6.15
CA LEU A 93 -5.88 -7.17 -6.38
C LEU A 93 -6.20 -5.71 -6.78
N ILE A 94 -7.15 -5.53 -7.68
CA ILE A 94 -7.61 -4.20 -8.15
C ILE A 94 -8.18 -3.40 -6.96
N SER A 95 -9.03 -4.02 -6.14
CA SER A 95 -9.59 -3.38 -4.94
C SER A 95 -8.51 -3.00 -3.93
N THR A 96 -7.52 -3.86 -3.75
CA THR A 96 -6.38 -3.58 -2.87
C THR A 96 -5.57 -2.38 -3.37
N TYR A 97 -5.24 -2.33 -4.67
CA TYR A 97 -4.53 -1.17 -5.24
C TYR A 97 -5.32 0.12 -5.06
N LEU A 98 -6.65 0.10 -5.23
CA LEU A 98 -7.48 1.27 -5.00
C LEU A 98 -7.39 1.77 -3.55
N VAL A 99 -7.52 0.86 -2.57
CA VAL A 99 -7.46 1.21 -1.14
C VAL A 99 -6.06 1.67 -0.74
N LEU A 100 -5.01 0.97 -1.19
CA LEU A 100 -3.63 1.34 -0.89
C LEU A 100 -3.24 2.68 -1.53
N THR A 101 -3.68 2.96 -2.75
CA THR A 101 -3.44 4.25 -3.41
C THR A 101 -4.13 5.39 -2.64
N PHE A 102 -5.35 5.17 -2.16
CA PHE A 102 -6.01 6.17 -1.33
C PHE A 102 -5.24 6.42 -0.01
N ALA A 103 -4.73 5.37 0.63
CA ALA A 103 -3.85 5.50 1.79
C ALA A 103 -2.57 6.28 1.45
N GLU A 104 -1.94 5.99 0.31
CA GLU A 104 -0.74 6.67 -0.17
C GLU A 104 -0.96 8.17 -0.38
N LEU A 105 -2.09 8.56 -0.95
CA LEU A 105 -2.46 9.96 -1.14
C LEU A 105 -2.63 10.73 0.18
N LEU A 106 -3.00 10.01 1.26
CA LEU A 106 -3.05 10.60 2.60
C LEU A 106 -1.68 10.71 3.25
N LEU A 107 -0.77 9.77 2.98
CA LEU A 107 0.54 9.67 3.61
C LEU A 107 1.57 10.57 2.95
N SER A 108 1.80 10.40 1.64
CA SER A 108 2.95 10.97 0.94
C SER A 108 2.92 12.50 0.88
N PRO A 109 1.84 13.17 0.43
CA PRO A 109 1.81 14.63 0.38
C PRO A 109 1.79 15.27 1.77
N MET A 110 1.11 14.61 2.73
CA MET A 110 0.99 15.12 4.10
C MET A 110 2.29 15.00 4.87
N GLY A 111 3.04 13.90 4.70
CA GLY A 111 4.34 13.70 5.32
C GLY A 111 5.35 14.76 4.88
N ILE A 112 5.48 14.97 3.58
CA ILE A 112 6.38 16.00 3.01
C ILE A 112 5.96 17.40 3.48
N SER A 113 4.67 17.72 3.42
CA SER A 113 4.14 19.01 3.88
C SER A 113 4.38 19.23 5.38
N PHE A 114 4.18 18.20 6.20
CA PHE A 114 4.41 18.27 7.64
C PHE A 114 5.88 18.55 7.97
N VAL A 115 6.81 17.77 7.42
CA VAL A 115 8.26 17.98 7.61
C VAL A 115 8.69 19.37 7.17
N SER A 116 8.20 19.83 6.01
CA SER A 116 8.47 21.17 5.49
C SER A 116 7.98 22.31 6.38
N LYS A 117 6.86 22.11 7.12
CA LYS A 117 6.28 23.12 8.02
C LYS A 117 6.93 23.15 9.39
N VAL A 118 7.30 21.98 9.92
CA VAL A 118 7.88 21.85 11.27
C VAL A 118 9.38 22.14 11.27
N ALA A 119 10.07 21.93 10.15
CA ALA A 119 11.50 22.14 10.05
C ALA A 119 11.88 23.62 10.19
N PRO A 120 12.86 23.97 11.07
CA PRO A 120 13.41 25.30 11.15
C PRO A 120 13.98 25.74 9.79
N PRO A 121 13.85 27.01 9.39
CA PRO A 121 14.29 27.47 8.06
C PRO A 121 15.74 27.11 7.71
N LYS A 122 16.64 27.17 8.70
CA LYS A 122 18.06 26.83 8.56
C LYS A 122 18.31 25.35 8.24
N TYR A 123 17.44 24.45 8.73
CA TYR A 123 17.64 22.99 8.62
C TYR A 123 16.61 22.31 7.73
N LYS A 124 15.80 23.08 7.01
CA LYS A 124 14.70 22.55 6.18
C LYS A 124 15.19 21.51 5.15
N GLY A 125 16.29 21.77 4.46
CA GLY A 125 16.87 20.83 3.50
C GLY A 125 17.36 19.53 4.17
N MET A 126 18.01 19.65 5.34
CA MET A 126 18.47 18.48 6.09
C MET A 126 17.29 17.63 6.58
N MET A 127 16.23 18.23 7.11
CA MET A 127 15.03 17.51 7.57
C MET A 127 14.32 16.80 6.41
N MET A 128 14.25 17.43 5.23
CA MET A 128 13.73 16.78 4.03
C MET A 128 14.63 15.62 3.59
N GLY A 129 15.96 15.78 3.66
CA GLY A 129 16.91 14.69 3.41
C GLY A 129 16.71 13.51 4.37
N CYS A 130 16.51 13.76 5.67
CA CYS A 130 16.18 12.72 6.66
C CYS A 130 14.87 12.02 6.35
N TRP A 131 13.84 12.73 5.88
CA TRP A 131 12.57 12.14 5.45
C TRP A 131 12.79 11.14 4.30
N PHE A 132 13.54 11.54 3.26
CA PHE A 132 13.84 10.63 2.15
C PHE A 132 14.75 9.47 2.57
N ALA A 133 15.71 9.70 3.48
CA ALA A 133 16.53 8.63 4.04
C ALA A 133 15.68 7.61 4.81
N ALA A 134 14.73 8.06 5.64
CA ALA A 134 13.80 7.18 6.33
C ALA A 134 12.94 6.37 5.33
N THR A 135 12.47 7.02 4.25
CA THR A 135 11.73 6.34 3.17
C THR A 135 12.60 5.27 2.48
N ALA A 136 13.88 5.57 2.22
CA ALA A 136 14.82 4.62 1.62
C ALA A 136 15.05 3.41 2.55
N VAL A 137 15.21 3.63 3.86
CA VAL A 137 15.30 2.54 4.86
C VAL A 137 14.03 1.69 4.87
N GLY A 138 12.84 2.32 4.80
CA GLY A 138 11.56 1.62 4.70
C GLY A 138 11.47 0.74 3.44
N ASN A 139 11.88 1.28 2.29
CA ASN A 139 11.93 0.54 1.03
C ASN A 139 12.90 -0.65 1.10
N TYR A 140 14.07 -0.46 1.75
CA TYR A 140 14.99 -1.56 2.00
C TYR A 140 14.40 -2.63 2.92
N ALA A 141 13.70 -2.23 3.98
CA ALA A 141 13.02 -3.15 4.89
C ALA A 141 11.93 -3.98 4.17
N THR A 142 11.33 -3.45 3.10
CA THR A 142 10.37 -4.20 2.26
C THR A 142 11.01 -5.44 1.60
N SER A 143 12.33 -5.41 1.33
CA SER A 143 13.06 -6.56 0.80
C SER A 143 13.09 -7.74 1.79
N LEU A 144 13.09 -7.47 3.10
CA LEU A 144 13.03 -8.49 4.14
C LEU A 144 11.68 -9.24 4.10
N ILE A 145 10.59 -8.51 3.81
CA ILE A 145 9.27 -9.10 3.61
C ILE A 145 9.25 -9.95 2.32
N GLY A 146 9.94 -9.48 1.27
CA GLY A 146 10.16 -10.28 0.06
C GLY A 146 10.90 -11.61 0.33
N TYR A 147 11.80 -11.64 1.30
CA TYR A 147 12.45 -12.87 1.74
C TYR A 147 11.47 -13.82 2.43
N LEU A 148 10.57 -13.32 3.28
CA LEU A 148 9.50 -14.11 3.90
C LEU A 148 8.58 -14.75 2.85
N TRP A 149 8.37 -14.08 1.72
CA TRP A 149 7.59 -14.60 0.60
C TRP A 149 8.17 -15.90 0.01
N GLY A 150 9.49 -16.03 0.01
CA GLY A 150 10.20 -17.23 -0.47
C GLY A 150 10.40 -18.31 0.58
N SER A 151 10.11 -18.06 1.86
CA SER A 151 10.40 -18.96 2.98
C SER A 151 9.40 -20.10 3.20
N GLY A 152 8.39 -20.25 2.32
CA GLY A 152 7.35 -21.29 2.47
C GLY A 152 6.25 -20.93 3.45
N MET A 153 6.25 -19.71 4.00
CA MET A 153 5.16 -19.24 4.86
C MET A 153 3.87 -19.05 4.04
N ALA A 154 2.72 -19.31 4.67
CA ALA A 154 1.43 -19.05 4.06
C ALA A 154 1.26 -17.55 3.73
N LEU A 155 0.71 -17.24 2.56
CA LEU A 155 0.55 -15.86 2.06
C LEU A 155 -0.19 -14.95 3.04
N TRP A 156 -1.25 -15.45 3.68
CA TRP A 156 -2.02 -14.68 4.64
C TRP A 156 -1.20 -14.24 5.86
N MET A 157 -0.19 -15.04 6.28
CA MET A 157 0.72 -14.65 7.38
C MET A 157 1.59 -13.46 6.99
N VAL A 158 2.12 -13.46 5.77
CA VAL A 158 2.97 -12.36 5.27
C VAL A 158 2.19 -11.04 5.24
N TRP A 159 0.95 -11.08 4.75
CA TRP A 159 0.08 -9.89 4.75
C TRP A 159 -0.32 -9.45 6.16
N SER A 160 -0.51 -10.40 7.09
CA SER A 160 -0.83 -10.08 8.49
C SER A 160 0.30 -9.32 9.19
N VAL A 161 1.56 -9.62 8.88
CA VAL A 161 2.70 -8.86 9.39
C VAL A 161 2.61 -7.39 8.95
N LEU A 162 2.26 -7.13 7.69
CA LEU A 162 2.10 -5.76 7.19
C LEU A 162 0.93 -5.03 7.87
N ILE A 163 -0.18 -5.72 8.14
CA ILE A 163 -1.30 -5.15 8.90
C ILE A 163 -0.83 -4.69 10.28
N VAL A 164 -0.12 -5.56 11.01
CA VAL A 164 0.38 -5.22 12.35
C VAL A 164 1.34 -4.04 12.30
N LEU A 165 2.26 -3.99 11.35
CA LEU A 165 3.20 -2.88 11.16
C LEU A 165 2.46 -1.56 10.87
N CYS A 166 1.45 -1.58 9.99
CA CYS A 166 0.64 -0.41 9.69
C CYS A 166 -0.14 0.08 10.91
N LEU A 167 -0.74 -0.83 11.70
CA LEU A 167 -1.49 -0.47 12.90
C LEU A 167 -0.58 0.08 13.99
N LEU A 168 0.60 -0.50 14.20
CA LEU A 168 1.60 0.03 15.13
C LEU A 168 2.10 1.41 14.72
N SER A 169 2.22 1.66 13.43
CA SER A 169 2.63 2.97 12.90
C SER A 169 1.52 4.03 12.97
N ALA A 170 0.26 3.61 13.13
CA ALA A 170 -0.89 4.52 13.25
C ALA A 170 -1.09 5.06 14.67
N LEU A 171 -0.48 4.41 15.68
CA LEU A 171 -0.52 4.82 17.10
C LEU A 171 0.43 5.97 17.38
#